data_1536face3118e3a6a6e4a18502babbb0
#
_entry.id   1536face3118e3a6a6e4a18502babbb0
#
_cell.length_a   1.000
_cell.length_b   1.000
_cell.length_c   1.000
_cell.angle_alpha   90.00
_cell.angle_beta   90.00
_cell.angle_gamma   90.00
#
_symmetry.space_group_name_H-M   'P 1'
#
loop_
_entity.id
_entity.type
_entity.pdbx_description
1 polymer ?
#
loop_
_entity_poly.entity_id
_entity_poly.type
_entity_poly.pdbx_seq_one_letter_code
_entity_poly.pdbx_strand_id
1 'polypeptide(L)'
;TGLPELNGFLPLAKLMWIRENEPEIYRQTEKFLLLEDYLLYRLTGQFAAEKTLASSTGWFSLRTDGYWQEGLAAAGIPQEKLPELFEPGTVLPAKLLPDVREKLGFRADTLVVTGAMDQTAGALGAGNLRPGCVTETTGTALCIGAALEKADLDDPNRVTVYRHVKPGLFLMLPFCMTAGLFLKWFKDTFCEAECRQAEQEHRSVYELLDELAEQTPPGAGGLLALPYLTGSIQPCSNPNARGVFFGIGLDTKKQHFLRAVYESVAFMLRENLELLMRVNHMPVTQIRSLGGGAKSAVWRQIKADVTGIPVGLAAQSESTSLGAAMLAAVACGGKASLEQAAQAADRAVVWTKPDGAGRYEQAYQKYCELFRTLNPLF
;
A
#
# COMPACT_ATOMS: atom_id res chain seq x y z
N THR A 1 12.36 -14.15 4.26
CA THR A 1 11.06 -13.65 4.77
C THR A 1 10.30 -12.80 3.75
N GLY A 2 10.95 -12.17 2.77
CA GLY A 2 10.35 -11.16 1.90
C GLY A 2 10.39 -9.74 2.47
N LEU A 3 10.89 -9.57 3.68
CA LEU A 3 11.10 -8.26 4.31
C LEU A 3 12.53 -7.78 4.03
N PRO A 4 12.73 -6.47 3.75
CA PRO A 4 14.04 -5.93 3.41
C PRO A 4 15.03 -6.00 4.57
N GLU A 5 14.54 -5.91 5.79
CA GLU A 5 15.33 -5.98 7.02
C GLU A 5 14.48 -6.45 8.20
N LEU A 6 15.12 -6.97 9.22
CA LEU A 6 14.50 -7.25 10.51
C LEU A 6 14.81 -6.08 11.44
N ASN A 7 13.80 -5.32 11.81
CA ASN A 7 13.93 -4.13 12.65
C ASN A 7 12.91 -4.13 13.81
N GLY A 8 13.02 -3.15 14.70
CA GLY A 8 12.19 -3.05 15.91
C GLY A 8 10.68 -2.83 15.67
N PHE A 9 10.24 -2.51 14.45
CA PHE A 9 8.82 -2.39 14.11
C PHE A 9 8.15 -3.75 13.96
N LEU A 10 8.92 -4.79 13.64
CA LEU A 10 8.38 -6.13 13.38
C LEU A 10 7.91 -6.82 14.66
N PRO A 11 6.81 -7.56 14.62
CA PRO A 11 6.33 -8.37 15.73
C PRO A 11 7.38 -9.32 16.29
N LEU A 12 8.22 -9.97 15.47
CA LEU A 12 9.32 -10.83 15.93
C LEU A 12 10.27 -10.10 16.89
N ALA A 13 10.70 -8.89 16.53
CA ALA A 13 11.59 -8.09 17.38
C ALA A 13 10.92 -7.70 18.71
N LYS A 14 9.60 -7.44 18.69
CA LYS A 14 8.83 -7.14 19.92
C LYS A 14 8.73 -8.37 20.82
N LEU A 15 8.57 -9.57 20.25
CA LEU A 15 8.58 -10.82 21.05
C LEU A 15 9.95 -11.07 21.69
N MET A 16 11.03 -10.82 20.95
CA MET A 16 12.39 -10.89 21.51
C MET A 16 12.55 -9.93 22.67
N TRP A 17 12.10 -8.70 22.52
CA TRP A 17 12.12 -7.70 23.58
C TRP A 17 11.32 -8.12 24.82
N ILE A 18 10.08 -8.63 24.65
CA ILE A 18 9.24 -9.14 25.75
C ILE A 18 9.94 -10.29 26.46
N ARG A 19 10.53 -11.23 25.71
CA ARG A 19 11.26 -12.36 26.28
C ARG A 19 12.41 -11.90 27.16
N GLU A 20 13.15 -10.87 26.76
CA GLU A 20 14.34 -10.37 27.44
C GLU A 20 14.02 -9.45 28.60
N ASN A 21 13.01 -8.59 28.46
CA ASN A 21 12.70 -7.55 29.43
C ASN A 21 11.52 -7.85 30.33
N GLU A 22 10.62 -8.76 29.90
CA GLU A 22 9.41 -9.18 30.63
C GLU A 22 9.34 -10.73 30.72
N PRO A 23 10.38 -11.41 31.26
CA PRO A 23 10.50 -12.87 31.17
C PRO A 23 9.38 -13.62 31.89
N GLU A 24 8.79 -13.02 32.94
CA GLU A 24 7.66 -13.63 33.66
C GLU A 24 6.40 -13.61 32.80
N ILE A 25 6.08 -12.48 32.18
CA ILE A 25 4.97 -12.34 31.22
C ILE A 25 5.17 -13.31 30.05
N TYR A 26 6.39 -13.35 29.50
CA TYR A 26 6.72 -14.26 28.41
C TYR A 26 6.47 -15.74 28.76
N ARG A 27 6.89 -16.19 29.97
CA ARG A 27 6.70 -17.57 30.42
C ARG A 27 5.24 -17.92 30.59
N GLN A 28 4.45 -17.03 31.19
CA GLN A 28 3.02 -17.23 31.45
C GLN A 28 2.16 -17.10 30.19
N THR A 29 2.65 -16.44 29.14
CA THR A 29 1.92 -16.31 27.89
C THR A 29 1.85 -17.64 27.15
N GLU A 30 0.64 -18.12 26.90
CA GLU A 30 0.39 -19.34 26.13
C GLU A 30 0.59 -19.09 24.64
N LYS A 31 -0.03 -18.04 24.10
CA LYS A 31 0.02 -17.66 22.69
C LYS A 31 0.24 -16.15 22.51
N PHE A 32 1.11 -15.78 21.58
CA PHE A 32 1.23 -14.42 21.07
C PHE A 32 0.36 -14.26 19.84
N LEU A 33 -0.53 -13.28 19.87
CA LEU A 33 -1.53 -13.04 18.84
C LEU A 33 -1.39 -11.62 18.30
N LEU A 34 -1.53 -11.45 17.00
CA LEU A 34 -1.78 -10.15 16.41
C LEU A 34 -3.24 -9.74 16.68
N LEU A 35 -3.59 -8.50 16.38
CA LEU A 35 -4.94 -8.01 16.68
C LEU A 35 -6.04 -8.82 15.97
N GLU A 36 -5.83 -9.18 14.70
CA GLU A 36 -6.75 -10.02 13.94
C GLU A 36 -6.87 -11.41 14.56
N ASP A 37 -5.75 -12.05 14.91
CA ASP A 37 -5.70 -13.35 15.56
C ASP A 37 -6.46 -13.34 16.91
N TYR A 38 -6.25 -12.23 17.67
CA TYR A 38 -6.95 -12.05 18.96
C TYR A 38 -8.47 -11.90 18.77
N LEU A 39 -8.92 -11.20 17.72
CA LEU A 39 -10.35 -11.12 17.41
C LEU A 39 -10.92 -12.50 17.06
N LEU A 40 -10.22 -13.31 16.26
CA LEU A 40 -10.62 -14.67 15.95
C LEU A 40 -10.72 -15.53 17.21
N TYR A 41 -9.71 -15.44 18.11
CA TYR A 41 -9.75 -16.10 19.41
C TYR A 41 -10.95 -15.66 20.26
N ARG A 42 -11.20 -14.35 20.36
CA ARG A 42 -12.33 -13.83 21.15
C ARG A 42 -13.69 -14.22 20.58
N LEU A 43 -13.79 -14.45 19.29
CA LEU A 43 -15.01 -14.91 18.64
C LEU A 43 -15.22 -16.43 18.79
N THR A 44 -14.16 -17.23 18.76
CA THR A 44 -14.25 -18.69 18.58
C THR A 44 -13.60 -19.52 19.68
N GLY A 45 -12.68 -18.93 20.45
CA GLY A 45 -11.80 -19.65 21.37
C GLY A 45 -10.63 -20.36 20.68
N GLN A 46 -10.51 -20.29 19.33
CA GLN A 46 -9.44 -20.92 18.57
C GLN A 46 -8.29 -19.94 18.35
N PHE A 47 -7.05 -20.40 18.57
CA PHE A 47 -5.83 -19.65 18.24
C PHE A 47 -5.53 -19.84 16.76
N ALA A 48 -6.00 -18.93 15.93
CA ALA A 48 -5.85 -18.94 14.48
C ALA A 48 -5.21 -17.64 13.99
N ALA A 49 -4.31 -17.76 13.02
CA ALA A 49 -3.74 -16.67 12.25
C ALA A 49 -3.84 -16.96 10.75
N GLU A 50 -3.75 -15.94 9.90
CA GLU A 50 -3.75 -16.15 8.47
C GLU A 50 -2.38 -15.76 7.85
N LYS A 51 -2.04 -16.41 6.72
CA LYS A 51 -0.70 -16.37 6.15
C LYS A 51 -0.30 -15.01 5.58
N THR A 52 -1.25 -14.18 5.10
CA THR A 52 -0.89 -12.88 4.52
C THR A 52 -0.43 -11.91 5.60
N LEU A 53 -1.15 -11.84 6.73
CA LEU A 53 -0.74 -11.04 7.87
C LEU A 53 0.54 -11.61 8.52
N ALA A 54 0.62 -12.94 8.67
CA ALA A 54 1.81 -13.60 9.18
C ALA A 54 3.06 -13.27 8.35
N SER A 55 2.95 -13.08 7.03
CA SER A 55 4.07 -12.73 6.16
C SER A 55 4.69 -11.35 6.45
N SER A 56 4.00 -10.49 7.20
CA SER A 56 4.48 -9.17 7.61
C SER A 56 5.24 -9.16 8.95
N THR A 57 5.33 -10.27 9.64
CA THR A 57 5.72 -10.33 11.05
C THR A 57 7.21 -10.49 11.34
N GLY A 58 7.97 -10.97 10.36
CA GLY A 58 9.37 -11.39 10.52
C GLY A 58 9.55 -12.85 10.94
N TRP A 59 8.49 -13.57 11.34
CA TRP A 59 8.55 -14.99 11.68
C TRP A 59 7.97 -15.94 10.63
N PHE A 60 7.59 -15.44 9.47
CA PHE A 60 7.05 -16.20 8.34
C PHE A 60 8.07 -16.30 7.20
N SER A 61 8.14 -17.46 6.55
CA SER A 61 8.99 -17.70 5.38
C SER A 61 8.12 -17.82 4.12
N LEU A 62 8.30 -16.91 3.18
CA LEU A 62 7.67 -17.00 1.84
C LEU A 62 8.19 -18.20 1.02
N ARG A 63 9.38 -18.73 1.34
CA ARG A 63 9.96 -19.89 0.63
C ARG A 63 9.29 -21.20 1.03
N THR A 64 8.97 -21.36 2.32
CA THR A 64 8.34 -22.57 2.85
C THR A 64 6.84 -22.43 3.06
N ASP A 65 6.29 -21.23 2.81
CA ASP A 65 4.89 -20.85 3.00
C ASP A 65 4.36 -21.16 4.41
N GLY A 66 5.18 -20.91 5.41
CA GLY A 66 4.90 -21.21 6.81
C GLY A 66 5.82 -20.47 7.78
N TYR A 67 5.81 -20.87 9.04
CA TYR A 67 6.70 -20.31 10.04
C TYR A 67 8.18 -20.51 9.67
N TRP A 68 8.98 -19.46 9.83
CA TRP A 68 10.42 -19.46 9.55
C TRP A 68 11.18 -20.10 10.72
N GLN A 69 11.42 -21.41 10.62
CA GLN A 69 11.97 -22.23 11.70
C GLN A 69 13.34 -21.72 12.17
N GLU A 70 14.23 -21.42 11.25
CA GLU A 70 15.58 -20.95 11.56
C GLU A 70 15.55 -19.58 12.24
N GLY A 71 14.65 -18.69 11.80
CA GLY A 71 14.46 -17.37 12.41
C GLY A 71 13.88 -17.44 13.80
N LEU A 72 12.88 -18.29 14.01
CA LEU A 72 12.28 -18.53 15.32
C LEU A 72 13.31 -19.15 16.28
N ALA A 73 14.08 -20.13 15.83
CA ALA A 73 15.13 -20.74 16.64
C ALA A 73 16.21 -19.73 17.02
N ALA A 74 16.68 -18.90 16.07
CA ALA A 74 17.66 -17.85 16.33
C ALA A 74 17.12 -16.78 17.31
N ALA A 75 15.81 -16.45 17.20
CA ALA A 75 15.14 -15.55 18.13
C ALA A 75 14.81 -16.18 19.48
N GLY A 76 14.95 -17.49 19.63
CA GLY A 76 14.59 -18.23 20.84
C GLY A 76 13.07 -18.20 21.14
N ILE A 77 12.25 -18.20 20.10
CA ILE A 77 10.79 -18.19 20.18
C ILE A 77 10.27 -19.56 19.75
N PRO A 78 9.73 -20.38 20.66
CA PRO A 78 9.11 -21.65 20.31
C PRO A 78 7.87 -21.44 19.44
N GLN A 79 7.73 -22.23 18.36
CA GLN A 79 6.59 -22.11 17.45
C GLN A 79 5.25 -22.35 18.15
N GLU A 80 5.21 -23.19 19.17
CA GLU A 80 4.01 -23.48 19.97
C GLU A 80 3.46 -22.26 20.71
N LYS A 81 4.22 -21.18 20.83
CA LYS A 81 3.71 -19.90 21.33
C LYS A 81 3.04 -19.03 20.24
N LEU A 82 3.02 -19.49 19.01
CA LEU A 82 2.31 -18.84 17.90
C LEU A 82 1.01 -19.59 17.56
N PRO A 83 0.00 -18.92 16.96
CA PRO A 83 -1.27 -19.57 16.57
C PRO A 83 -1.08 -20.52 15.39
N GLU A 84 -2.08 -21.33 15.08
CA GLU A 84 -2.14 -22.14 13.87
C GLU A 84 -2.34 -21.26 12.63
N LEU A 85 -1.62 -21.56 11.54
CA LEU A 85 -1.70 -20.79 10.29
C LEU A 85 -2.77 -21.37 9.36
N PHE A 86 -3.62 -20.48 8.85
CA PHE A 86 -4.65 -20.77 7.86
C PHE A 86 -4.42 -19.97 6.57
N GLU A 87 -5.01 -20.44 5.47
CA GLU A 87 -5.12 -19.64 4.26
C GLU A 87 -6.09 -18.47 4.49
N PRO A 88 -5.87 -17.30 3.86
CA PRO A 88 -6.86 -16.22 3.89
C PRO A 88 -8.20 -16.68 3.31
N GLY A 89 -9.30 -16.28 3.91
CA GLY A 89 -10.64 -16.71 3.48
C GLY A 89 -11.01 -18.14 3.88
N THR A 90 -10.32 -18.75 4.86
CA THR A 90 -10.69 -20.08 5.39
C THR A 90 -11.83 -19.98 6.39
N VAL A 91 -12.85 -20.81 6.25
CA VAL A 91 -13.85 -21.00 7.28
C VAL A 91 -13.20 -21.75 8.44
N LEU A 92 -13.16 -21.11 9.62
CA LEU A 92 -12.61 -21.78 10.81
C LEU A 92 -13.48 -22.97 11.23
N PRO A 93 -12.86 -24.08 11.68
CA PRO A 93 -13.61 -25.22 12.20
C PRO A 93 -14.36 -24.89 13.48
N ALA A 94 -13.84 -23.96 14.28
CA ALA A 94 -14.49 -23.51 15.51
C ALA A 94 -15.68 -22.59 15.21
N LYS A 95 -16.77 -22.78 15.95
CA LYS A 95 -17.97 -21.95 15.88
C LYS A 95 -17.85 -20.73 16.79
N LEU A 96 -18.70 -19.73 16.59
CA LEU A 96 -18.87 -18.62 17.53
C LEU A 96 -19.14 -19.14 18.93
N LEU A 97 -18.46 -18.57 19.93
CA LEU A 97 -18.74 -18.82 21.33
C LEU A 97 -20.20 -18.45 21.67
N PRO A 98 -20.90 -19.24 22.50
CA PRO A 98 -22.31 -19.00 22.79
C PRO A 98 -22.62 -17.60 23.32
N ASP A 99 -21.80 -17.09 24.24
CA ASP A 99 -21.95 -15.76 24.84
C ASP A 99 -21.69 -14.63 23.84
N VAL A 100 -20.73 -14.81 22.92
CA VAL A 100 -20.44 -13.86 21.85
C VAL A 100 -21.59 -13.81 20.85
N ARG A 101 -22.11 -15.00 20.48
CA ARG A 101 -23.24 -15.10 19.56
C ARG A 101 -24.48 -14.39 20.11
N GLU A 102 -24.79 -14.62 21.40
CA GLU A 102 -25.93 -14.01 22.06
C GLU A 102 -25.78 -12.47 22.14
N LYS A 103 -24.62 -11.98 22.61
CA LYS A 103 -24.34 -10.55 22.76
C LYS A 103 -24.38 -9.78 21.46
N LEU A 104 -23.91 -10.39 20.37
CA LEU A 104 -23.84 -9.73 19.04
C LEU A 104 -25.04 -10.03 18.14
N GLY A 105 -25.98 -10.88 18.59
CA GLY A 105 -27.18 -11.24 17.84
C GLY A 105 -26.90 -12.10 16.60
N PHE A 106 -25.80 -12.85 16.58
CA PHE A 106 -25.48 -13.73 15.46
C PHE A 106 -26.28 -15.02 15.47
N ARG A 107 -26.57 -15.54 14.29
CA ARG A 107 -27.25 -16.83 14.10
C ARG A 107 -26.34 -18.00 14.52
N ALA A 108 -26.94 -19.15 14.84
CA ALA A 108 -26.20 -20.34 15.22
C ALA A 108 -25.34 -20.93 14.07
N ASP A 109 -25.73 -20.65 12.82
CA ASP A 109 -25.06 -21.09 11.60
C ASP A 109 -24.10 -20.03 11.02
N THR A 110 -23.86 -18.93 11.73
CA THR A 110 -22.89 -17.92 11.33
C THR A 110 -21.48 -18.52 11.30
N LEU A 111 -20.82 -18.40 10.16
CA LEU A 111 -19.44 -18.86 9.95
C LEU A 111 -18.45 -17.77 10.34
N VAL A 112 -17.31 -18.16 10.89
CA VAL A 112 -16.17 -17.29 11.10
C VAL A 112 -15.12 -17.63 10.06
N VAL A 113 -14.66 -16.61 9.36
CA VAL A 113 -13.72 -16.74 8.23
C VAL A 113 -12.46 -15.94 8.57
N THR A 114 -11.28 -16.49 8.28
CA THR A 114 -10.03 -15.75 8.38
C THR A 114 -10.04 -14.56 7.39
N GLY A 115 -9.51 -13.45 7.84
CA GLY A 115 -9.36 -12.25 7.00
C GLY A 115 -8.15 -12.30 6.09
N ALA A 116 -7.53 -11.14 5.92
CA ALA A 116 -6.25 -10.95 5.24
C ALA A 116 -5.63 -9.62 5.69
N MET A 117 -4.31 -9.51 5.59
CA MET A 117 -3.60 -8.25 5.80
C MET A 117 -4.25 -7.13 4.95
N ASP A 118 -4.38 -5.93 5.49
CA ASP A 118 -5.08 -4.79 4.90
C ASP A 118 -4.66 -4.49 3.45
N GLN A 119 -3.35 -4.51 3.16
CA GLN A 119 -2.82 -4.26 1.81
C GLN A 119 -3.20 -5.36 0.81
N THR A 120 -3.21 -6.61 1.26
CA THR A 120 -3.59 -7.76 0.41
C THR A 120 -5.10 -7.84 0.22
N ALA A 121 -5.88 -7.54 1.26
CA ALA A 121 -7.33 -7.39 1.17
C ALA A 121 -7.70 -6.21 0.24
N GLY A 122 -6.99 -5.07 0.37
CA GLY A 122 -7.16 -3.92 -0.50
C GLY A 122 -6.84 -4.23 -1.97
N ALA A 123 -5.78 -4.99 -2.22
CA ALA A 123 -5.44 -5.48 -3.56
C ALA A 123 -6.56 -6.34 -4.16
N LEU A 124 -7.12 -7.28 -3.37
CA LEU A 124 -8.28 -8.08 -3.78
C LEU A 124 -9.50 -7.20 -4.11
N GLY A 125 -9.87 -6.31 -3.18
CA GLY A 125 -11.03 -5.43 -3.35
C GLY A 125 -10.89 -4.48 -4.53
N ALA A 126 -9.66 -4.14 -4.91
CA ALA A 126 -9.35 -3.39 -6.12
C ALA A 126 -9.24 -4.29 -7.38
N GLY A 127 -9.40 -5.62 -7.26
CA GLY A 127 -9.27 -6.56 -8.37
C GLY A 127 -7.84 -6.80 -8.86
N ASN A 128 -6.85 -6.57 -8.02
CA ASN A 128 -5.43 -6.85 -8.32
C ASN A 128 -5.12 -8.33 -8.06
N LEU A 129 -5.54 -9.22 -8.99
CA LEU A 129 -5.44 -10.68 -8.87
C LEU A 129 -4.57 -11.32 -9.95
N ARG A 130 -3.83 -10.54 -10.71
CA ARG A 130 -3.01 -11.02 -11.82
C ARG A 130 -1.75 -10.17 -12.02
N PRO A 131 -0.66 -10.77 -12.48
CA PRO A 131 0.53 -10.04 -12.87
C PRO A 131 0.24 -8.94 -13.90
N GLY A 132 1.00 -7.84 -13.84
CA GLY A 132 0.80 -6.68 -14.70
C GLY A 132 -0.27 -5.69 -14.23
N CYS A 133 -1.11 -6.06 -13.27
CA CYS A 133 -2.00 -5.16 -12.56
C CYS A 133 -1.29 -4.62 -11.31
N VAL A 134 -1.34 -3.31 -11.12
CA VAL A 134 -0.78 -2.64 -9.95
C VAL A 134 -1.87 -1.82 -9.29
N THR A 135 -1.96 -1.88 -7.97
CA THR A 135 -2.72 -0.91 -7.18
C THR A 135 -1.79 0.22 -6.73
N GLU A 136 -2.27 1.44 -6.74
CA GLU A 136 -1.59 2.61 -6.23
C GLU A 136 -2.53 3.34 -5.26
N THR A 137 -2.07 3.63 -4.07
CA THR A 137 -2.82 4.40 -3.08
C THR A 137 -2.07 5.68 -2.77
N THR A 138 -2.59 6.81 -3.26
CA THR A 138 -2.11 8.13 -2.88
C THR A 138 -2.97 8.67 -1.74
N GLY A 139 -2.50 8.38 -0.54
CA GLY A 139 -2.97 8.96 0.72
C GLY A 139 -1.92 9.89 1.30
N THR A 140 -1.68 9.85 2.61
CA THR A 140 -0.51 10.50 3.25
C THR A 140 0.78 10.07 2.57
N ALA A 141 0.95 8.77 2.41
CA ALA A 141 2.03 8.08 1.71
C ALA A 141 1.60 7.63 0.30
N LEU A 142 2.56 7.14 -0.50
CA LEU A 142 2.31 6.39 -1.72
C LEU A 142 2.62 4.91 -1.44
N CYS A 143 1.60 4.07 -1.55
CA CYS A 143 1.74 2.62 -1.48
C CYS A 143 1.46 2.04 -2.87
N ILE A 144 2.33 1.16 -3.35
CA ILE A 144 2.19 0.53 -4.66
C ILE A 144 2.17 -0.97 -4.46
N GLY A 145 1.07 -1.63 -4.81
CA GLY A 145 0.93 -3.08 -4.69
C GLY A 145 0.97 -3.76 -6.06
N ALA A 146 1.97 -4.60 -6.31
CA ALA A 146 2.10 -5.37 -7.54
C ALA A 146 1.92 -6.86 -7.26
N ALA A 147 0.93 -7.48 -7.92
CA ALA A 147 0.73 -8.92 -7.88
C ALA A 147 1.77 -9.64 -8.77
N LEU A 148 2.45 -10.64 -8.23
CA LEU A 148 3.55 -11.38 -8.86
C LEU A 148 3.35 -12.88 -8.72
N GLU A 149 3.71 -13.66 -9.76
CA GLU A 149 3.78 -15.13 -9.67
C GLU A 149 5.09 -15.61 -9.04
N LYS A 150 6.15 -14.83 -9.18
CA LYS A 150 7.47 -15.11 -8.60
C LYS A 150 8.01 -13.84 -7.99
N ALA A 151 8.68 -13.96 -6.87
CA ALA A 151 9.38 -12.87 -6.22
C ALA A 151 10.84 -13.24 -6.02
N ASP A 152 11.75 -12.39 -6.48
CA ASP A 152 13.17 -12.52 -6.13
C ASP A 152 13.37 -11.97 -4.71
N LEU A 153 13.46 -12.88 -3.75
CA LEU A 153 13.65 -12.52 -2.34
C LEU A 153 15.10 -12.15 -1.99
N ASP A 154 16.01 -12.33 -2.93
CA ASP A 154 17.44 -12.03 -2.78
C ASP A 154 17.85 -10.76 -3.55
N ASP A 155 16.88 -10.07 -4.20
CA ASP A 155 17.15 -8.84 -4.93
C ASP A 155 17.75 -7.76 -4.02
N PRO A 156 18.89 -7.14 -4.43
CA PRO A 156 19.59 -6.14 -3.63
C PRO A 156 18.79 -4.86 -3.37
N ASN A 157 17.77 -4.58 -4.17
CA ASN A 157 16.89 -3.42 -3.95
C ASN A 157 15.96 -3.58 -2.74
N ARG A 158 15.80 -4.82 -2.24
CA ARG A 158 15.08 -5.14 -1.00
C ARG A 158 13.71 -4.48 -0.90
N VAL A 159 12.89 -4.65 -1.92
CA VAL A 159 11.48 -4.23 -1.86
C VAL A 159 10.70 -5.24 -1.04
N THR A 160 9.83 -4.76 -0.17
CA THR A 160 8.99 -5.63 0.66
C THR A 160 8.07 -6.50 -0.20
N VAL A 161 8.04 -7.79 0.12
CA VAL A 161 7.17 -8.78 -0.52
C VAL A 161 6.37 -9.50 0.55
N TYR A 162 5.05 -9.57 0.34
CA TYR A 162 4.13 -10.32 1.18
C TYR A 162 3.48 -11.46 0.41
N ARG A 163 2.87 -12.38 1.15
CA ARG A 163 1.97 -13.36 0.55
C ARG A 163 0.70 -12.68 0.06
N HIS A 164 0.23 -13.03 -1.14
CA HIS A 164 -1.04 -12.53 -1.67
C HIS A 164 -2.21 -13.39 -1.17
N VAL A 165 -3.45 -12.82 -1.13
CA VAL A 165 -4.67 -13.59 -0.81
C VAL A 165 -4.96 -14.70 -1.80
N LYS A 166 -4.56 -14.54 -3.06
CA LYS A 166 -4.67 -15.59 -4.07
C LYS A 166 -3.49 -16.53 -3.97
N PRO A 167 -3.71 -17.86 -3.75
CA PRO A 167 -2.63 -18.83 -3.71
C PRO A 167 -1.73 -18.77 -4.96
N GLY A 168 -0.42 -18.91 -4.75
CA GLY A 168 0.58 -18.85 -5.83
C GLY A 168 0.97 -17.44 -6.28
N LEU A 169 0.37 -16.40 -5.70
CA LEU A 169 0.80 -15.02 -5.93
C LEU A 169 1.49 -14.43 -4.69
N PHE A 170 2.34 -13.44 -4.97
CA PHE A 170 2.94 -12.54 -3.99
C PHE A 170 2.45 -11.11 -4.23
N LEU A 171 2.53 -10.26 -3.22
CA LEU A 171 2.31 -8.82 -3.33
C LEU A 171 3.61 -8.10 -3.01
N MET A 172 4.27 -7.53 -4.02
CA MET A 172 5.40 -6.63 -3.81
C MET A 172 4.88 -5.23 -3.53
N LEU A 173 5.42 -4.59 -2.48
CA LEU A 173 4.87 -3.35 -1.93
C LEU A 173 5.93 -2.26 -1.76
N PRO A 174 6.36 -1.56 -2.82
CA PRO A 174 7.11 -0.31 -2.66
C PRO A 174 6.28 0.72 -1.88
N PHE A 175 6.98 1.42 -1.00
CA PHE A 175 6.37 2.40 -0.12
C PHE A 175 7.17 3.70 -0.11
N CYS A 176 6.48 4.85 -0.27
CA CYS A 176 7.08 6.17 -0.18
C CYS A 176 6.34 6.98 0.87
N MET A 177 7.06 7.57 1.82
CA MET A 177 6.49 8.16 3.03
C MET A 177 5.61 9.40 2.78
N THR A 178 5.89 10.15 1.72
CA THR A 178 5.19 11.40 1.43
C THR A 178 4.64 11.41 0.01
N ALA A 179 3.34 11.59 -0.12
CA ALA A 179 2.65 11.74 -1.40
C ALA A 179 1.54 12.79 -1.28
N GLY A 180 0.31 12.40 -0.91
CA GLY A 180 -0.74 13.37 -0.60
C GLY A 180 -0.39 14.26 0.58
N LEU A 181 0.50 13.82 1.48
CA LEU A 181 1.04 14.67 2.54
C LEU A 181 1.81 15.89 1.98
N PHE A 182 2.51 15.74 0.84
CA PHE A 182 3.20 16.86 0.21
C PHE A 182 2.20 17.90 -0.32
N LEU A 183 1.13 17.45 -0.97
CA LEU A 183 0.04 18.34 -1.39
C LEU A 183 -0.66 18.98 -0.18
N LYS A 184 -0.91 18.20 0.86
CA LYS A 184 -1.51 18.73 2.10
C LYS A 184 -0.62 19.80 2.73
N TRP A 185 0.68 19.53 2.86
CA TRP A 185 1.64 20.50 3.39
C TRP A 185 1.66 21.78 2.55
N PHE A 186 1.70 21.65 1.21
CA PHE A 186 1.67 22.81 0.32
C PHE A 186 0.39 23.62 0.49
N LYS A 187 -0.76 22.94 0.56
CA LYS A 187 -2.06 23.56 0.82
C LYS A 187 -2.07 24.32 2.16
N ASP A 188 -1.63 23.68 3.23
CA ASP A 188 -1.67 24.25 4.57
C ASP A 188 -0.69 25.42 4.73
N THR A 189 0.38 25.46 3.94
CA THR A 189 1.44 26.48 4.03
C THR A 189 1.20 27.68 3.10
N PHE A 190 0.65 27.45 1.90
CA PHE A 190 0.64 28.46 0.84
C PHE A 190 -0.75 28.79 0.26
N CYS A 191 -1.81 28.02 0.59
CA CYS A 191 -3.11 28.15 -0.08
C CYS A 191 -4.22 28.66 0.84
N GLU A 192 -3.91 29.64 1.71
CA GLU A 192 -4.92 30.22 2.62
C GLU A 192 -6.09 30.89 1.88
N ALA A 193 -5.78 31.60 0.76
CA ALA A 193 -6.81 32.23 -0.04
C ALA A 193 -7.77 31.20 -0.69
N GLU A 194 -7.22 30.12 -1.23
CA GLU A 194 -7.96 29.03 -1.83
C GLU A 194 -8.79 28.26 -0.78
N CYS A 195 -8.28 28.10 0.44
CA CYS A 195 -9.04 27.52 1.54
C CYS A 195 -10.28 28.39 1.90
N ARG A 196 -10.10 29.71 2.02
CA ARG A 196 -11.22 30.63 2.29
C ARG A 196 -12.25 30.66 1.14
N GLN A 197 -11.77 30.63 -0.11
CA GLN A 197 -12.63 30.56 -1.27
C GLN A 197 -13.46 29.27 -1.27
N ALA A 198 -12.83 28.11 -1.01
CA ALA A 198 -13.50 26.83 -0.93
C ALA A 198 -14.61 26.80 0.13
N GLU A 199 -14.35 27.41 1.32
CA GLU A 199 -15.35 27.56 2.39
C GLU A 199 -16.54 28.41 1.93
N GLN A 200 -16.29 29.54 1.28
CA GLN A 200 -17.34 30.45 0.77
C GLN A 200 -18.19 29.78 -0.32
N GLU A 201 -17.56 28.99 -1.20
CA GLU A 201 -18.21 28.30 -2.31
C GLU A 201 -18.79 26.93 -1.92
N HIS A 202 -18.61 26.49 -0.66
CA HIS A 202 -18.99 25.14 -0.18
C HIS A 202 -18.44 24.02 -1.06
N ARG A 203 -17.18 24.16 -1.52
CA ARG A 203 -16.46 23.22 -2.37
C ARG A 203 -15.27 22.63 -1.62
N SER A 204 -14.74 21.52 -2.15
CA SER A 204 -13.46 21.00 -1.71
C SER A 204 -12.32 21.93 -2.15
N VAL A 205 -11.43 22.30 -1.23
CA VAL A 205 -10.23 23.07 -1.59
C VAL A 205 -9.35 22.33 -2.64
N TYR A 206 -9.39 20.99 -2.64
CA TYR A 206 -8.64 20.20 -3.61
C TYR A 206 -9.17 20.34 -5.04
N GLU A 207 -10.47 20.66 -5.23
CA GLU A 207 -11.01 20.99 -6.55
C GLU A 207 -10.43 22.30 -7.08
N LEU A 208 -10.32 23.33 -6.24
CA LEU A 208 -9.65 24.58 -6.62
C LEU A 208 -8.16 24.39 -6.92
N LEU A 209 -7.49 23.52 -6.17
CA LEU A 209 -6.09 23.20 -6.45
C LEU A 209 -5.94 22.42 -7.76
N ASP A 210 -6.85 21.54 -8.10
CA ASP A 210 -6.89 20.85 -9.40
C ASP A 210 -7.03 21.88 -10.55
N GLU A 211 -7.97 22.83 -10.45
CA GLU A 211 -8.17 23.90 -11.43
C GLU A 211 -6.90 24.77 -11.63
N LEU A 212 -6.19 25.09 -10.53
CA LEU A 212 -4.92 25.81 -10.59
C LEU A 212 -3.80 24.99 -11.26
N ALA A 213 -3.74 23.70 -10.96
CA ALA A 213 -2.75 22.80 -11.57
C ALA A 213 -2.98 22.62 -13.08
N GLU A 214 -4.24 22.61 -13.53
CA GLU A 214 -4.59 22.53 -14.97
C GLU A 214 -4.16 23.76 -15.77
N GLN A 215 -4.12 24.93 -15.16
CA GLN A 215 -3.68 26.17 -15.80
C GLN A 215 -2.17 26.17 -16.14
N THR A 216 -1.42 25.22 -15.60
CA THR A 216 0.03 25.12 -15.80
C THR A 216 0.36 23.99 -16.76
N PRO A 217 1.09 24.24 -17.84
CA PRO A 217 1.50 23.21 -18.78
C PRO A 217 2.32 22.09 -18.12
N PRO A 218 2.34 20.88 -18.72
CA PRO A 218 3.25 19.81 -18.32
C PRO A 218 4.70 20.27 -18.16
N GLY A 219 5.36 19.80 -17.09
CA GLY A 219 6.73 20.21 -16.75
C GLY A 219 6.79 21.47 -15.88
N ALA A 220 5.64 21.96 -15.37
CA ALA A 220 5.54 23.05 -14.38
C ALA A 220 6.39 24.30 -14.71
N GLY A 221 6.54 24.64 -16.00
CA GLY A 221 7.39 25.74 -16.45
C GLY A 221 8.90 25.54 -16.17
N GLY A 222 9.34 24.31 -16.02
CA GLY A 222 10.72 23.94 -15.69
C GLY A 222 11.00 23.78 -14.19
N LEU A 223 10.00 24.06 -13.34
CA LEU A 223 10.12 23.87 -11.90
C LEU A 223 10.00 22.37 -11.55
N LEU A 224 10.95 21.85 -10.78
CA LEU A 224 10.93 20.49 -10.26
C LEU A 224 10.72 20.50 -8.74
N ALA A 225 10.06 19.46 -8.22
CA ALA A 225 9.95 19.24 -6.79
C ALA A 225 10.43 17.84 -6.41
N LEU A 226 11.10 17.69 -5.26
CA LEU A 226 11.40 16.42 -4.62
C LEU A 226 10.48 16.26 -3.41
N PRO A 227 9.64 15.21 -3.33
CA PRO A 227 8.56 15.12 -2.33
C PRO A 227 8.99 14.50 -1.00
N TYR A 228 10.28 14.49 -0.64
CA TYR A 228 10.83 13.73 0.48
C TYR A 228 10.78 14.50 1.81
N LEU A 229 9.59 14.96 2.25
CA LEU A 229 9.48 15.78 3.48
C LEU A 229 9.94 15.06 4.77
N THR A 230 9.87 13.72 4.80
CA THR A 230 10.20 12.89 5.96
C THR A 230 11.21 11.79 5.64
N GLY A 231 12.04 12.01 4.64
CA GLY A 231 12.98 11.01 4.12
C GLY A 231 12.43 10.24 2.92
N SER A 232 13.29 9.43 2.32
CA SER A 232 12.94 8.50 1.23
C SER A 232 13.15 7.06 1.67
N ILE A 233 12.34 6.12 1.13
CA ILE A 233 12.48 4.67 1.35
C ILE A 233 12.80 4.01 0.02
N GLN A 234 11.92 4.15 -0.96
CA GLN A 234 12.07 3.54 -2.29
C GLN A 234 12.11 4.63 -3.37
N PRO A 235 12.86 4.42 -4.45
CA PRO A 235 13.75 3.29 -4.72
C PRO A 235 15.11 3.37 -4.02
N CYS A 236 15.44 4.50 -3.38
CA CYS A 236 16.68 4.72 -2.66
C CYS A 236 16.37 5.22 -1.23
N SER A 237 16.80 4.47 -0.23
CA SER A 237 16.56 4.82 1.17
C SER A 237 17.54 5.90 1.66
N ASN A 238 16.97 7.02 2.12
CA ASN A 238 17.71 8.05 2.85
C ASN A 238 16.77 8.73 3.87
N PRO A 239 16.89 8.43 5.17
CA PRO A 239 16.03 9.02 6.19
C PRO A 239 16.24 10.53 6.38
N ASN A 240 17.36 11.06 5.89
CA ASN A 240 17.70 12.47 5.98
C ASN A 240 17.22 13.30 4.77
N ALA A 241 16.77 12.65 3.68
CA ALA A 241 16.25 13.37 2.52
C ALA A 241 15.14 14.36 2.89
N ARG A 242 15.12 15.50 2.23
CA ARG A 242 14.15 16.57 2.46
C ARG A 242 13.54 17.05 1.17
N GLY A 243 12.38 17.73 1.28
CA GLY A 243 11.69 18.34 0.15
C GLY A 243 12.53 19.45 -0.48
N VAL A 244 12.49 19.53 -1.82
CA VAL A 244 13.22 20.54 -2.61
C VAL A 244 12.31 21.09 -3.69
N PHE A 245 12.40 22.39 -3.97
CA PHE A 245 11.95 23.01 -5.22
C PHE A 245 13.16 23.55 -5.96
N PHE A 246 13.31 23.17 -7.23
CA PHE A 246 14.46 23.47 -8.06
C PHE A 246 14.03 24.11 -9.39
N GLY A 247 14.72 25.17 -9.81
CA GLY A 247 14.44 25.86 -11.06
C GLY A 247 13.51 27.07 -10.92
N ILE A 248 13.47 27.73 -9.76
CA ILE A 248 12.66 28.94 -9.53
C ILE A 248 13.24 30.10 -10.36
N GLY A 249 12.40 30.75 -11.17
CA GLY A 249 12.71 31.95 -11.92
C GLY A 249 11.78 33.11 -11.55
N LEU A 250 12.01 34.29 -12.14
CA LEU A 250 11.22 35.50 -11.86
C LEU A 250 9.74 35.39 -12.29
N ASP A 251 9.45 34.55 -13.25
CA ASP A 251 8.11 34.25 -13.77
C ASP A 251 7.41 33.07 -13.09
N THR A 252 8.08 32.41 -12.14
CA THR A 252 7.50 31.31 -11.38
C THR A 252 6.37 31.79 -10.46
N LYS A 253 5.18 31.21 -10.60
CA LYS A 253 3.98 31.54 -9.82
C LYS A 253 3.53 30.36 -8.98
N LYS A 254 2.61 30.58 -8.03
CA LYS A 254 2.05 29.55 -7.16
C LYS A 254 1.58 28.29 -7.92
N GLN A 255 0.91 28.46 -9.04
CA GLN A 255 0.43 27.33 -9.85
C GLN A 255 1.56 26.43 -10.39
N HIS A 256 2.75 26.99 -10.67
CA HIS A 256 3.91 26.19 -11.07
C HIS A 256 4.40 25.30 -9.93
N PHE A 257 4.45 25.84 -8.70
CA PHE A 257 4.79 25.04 -7.51
C PHE A 257 3.77 23.92 -7.28
N LEU A 258 2.49 24.26 -7.35
CA LEU A 258 1.42 23.28 -7.19
C LEU A 258 1.49 22.18 -8.25
N ARG A 259 1.70 22.55 -9.52
CA ARG A 259 1.88 21.58 -10.62
C ARG A 259 3.09 20.70 -10.38
N ALA A 260 4.22 21.25 -9.94
CA ALA A 260 5.43 20.49 -9.62
C ALA A 260 5.20 19.51 -8.45
N VAL A 261 4.34 19.84 -7.46
CA VAL A 261 3.92 18.91 -6.39
C VAL A 261 3.17 17.72 -6.98
N TYR A 262 2.20 17.94 -7.86
CA TYR A 262 1.44 16.85 -8.52
C TYR A 262 2.36 15.96 -9.36
N GLU A 263 3.24 16.59 -10.17
CA GLU A 263 4.16 15.87 -11.05
C GLU A 263 5.21 15.08 -10.29
N SER A 264 5.73 15.62 -9.17
CA SER A 264 6.75 14.93 -8.36
C SER A 264 6.27 13.59 -7.80
N VAL A 265 5.01 13.51 -7.37
CA VAL A 265 4.41 12.25 -6.90
C VAL A 265 4.20 11.28 -8.07
N ALA A 266 3.85 11.77 -9.25
CA ALA A 266 3.75 10.93 -10.45
C ALA A 266 5.14 10.43 -10.92
N PHE A 267 6.20 11.25 -10.80
CA PHE A 267 7.58 10.82 -11.07
C PHE A 267 8.04 9.75 -10.08
N MET A 268 7.74 9.94 -8.80
CA MET A 268 8.03 8.94 -7.76
C MET A 268 7.26 7.62 -8.02
N LEU A 269 6.00 7.68 -8.46
CA LEU A 269 5.24 6.51 -8.90
C LEU A 269 5.95 5.82 -10.06
N ARG A 270 6.32 6.55 -11.13
CA ARG A 270 7.01 6.01 -12.30
C ARG A 270 8.32 5.32 -11.92
N GLU A 271 9.16 5.95 -11.10
CA GLU A 271 10.44 5.41 -10.65
C GLU A 271 10.27 4.06 -9.92
N ASN A 272 9.25 3.97 -9.08
CA ASN A 272 8.91 2.71 -8.39
C ASN A 272 8.33 1.65 -9.33
N LEU A 273 7.54 2.02 -10.34
CA LEU A 273 7.06 1.08 -11.36
C LEU A 273 8.21 0.56 -12.24
N GLU A 274 9.16 1.41 -12.60
CA GLU A 274 10.37 0.99 -13.31
C GLU A 274 11.23 0.03 -12.47
N LEU A 275 11.33 0.28 -11.15
CA LEU A 275 11.95 -0.66 -10.21
C LEU A 275 11.22 -2.01 -10.22
N LEU A 276 9.90 -2.02 -10.06
CA LEU A 276 9.08 -3.23 -10.08
C LEU A 276 9.26 -4.03 -11.39
N MET A 277 9.20 -3.35 -12.53
CA MET A 277 9.36 -3.99 -13.85
C MET A 277 10.76 -4.58 -14.03
N ARG A 278 11.80 -3.89 -13.54
CA ARG A 278 13.19 -4.36 -13.61
C ARG A 278 13.43 -5.58 -12.73
N VAL A 279 12.96 -5.54 -11.46
CA VAL A 279 13.16 -6.62 -10.49
C VAL A 279 12.39 -7.89 -10.88
N ASN A 280 11.19 -7.74 -11.42
CA ASN A 280 10.31 -8.88 -11.70
C ASN A 280 10.27 -9.29 -13.18
N HIS A 281 10.98 -8.58 -14.05
CA HIS A 281 10.99 -8.82 -15.50
C HIS A 281 9.57 -8.89 -16.11
N MET A 282 8.65 -8.09 -15.60
CA MET A 282 7.24 -8.13 -15.94
C MET A 282 6.71 -6.71 -16.24
N PRO A 283 6.04 -6.51 -17.40
CA PRO A 283 5.46 -5.22 -17.71
C PRO A 283 4.26 -4.91 -16.80
N VAL A 284 4.15 -3.66 -16.36
CA VAL A 284 2.92 -3.13 -15.76
C VAL A 284 2.02 -2.62 -16.88
N THR A 285 0.79 -3.12 -16.94
CA THR A 285 -0.16 -2.83 -18.03
C THR A 285 -1.31 -1.93 -17.60
N GLN A 286 -1.56 -1.85 -16.30
CA GLN A 286 -2.63 -1.02 -15.73
C GLN A 286 -2.34 -0.66 -14.27
N ILE A 287 -2.74 0.53 -13.87
CA ILE A 287 -2.66 1.05 -12.51
C ILE A 287 -4.08 1.28 -11.99
N ARG A 288 -4.42 0.74 -10.84
CA ARG A 288 -5.68 1.00 -10.13
C ARG A 288 -5.43 1.94 -8.99
N SER A 289 -5.89 3.16 -9.14
CA SER A 289 -5.67 4.25 -8.19
C SER A 289 -6.75 4.24 -7.11
N LEU A 290 -6.30 4.30 -5.87
CA LEU A 290 -7.08 4.24 -4.65
C LEU A 290 -6.80 5.46 -3.75
N GLY A 291 -7.62 5.63 -2.73
CA GLY A 291 -7.45 6.71 -1.75
C GLY A 291 -7.89 8.08 -2.25
N GLY A 292 -7.56 9.11 -1.46
CA GLY A 292 -8.00 10.48 -1.72
C GLY A 292 -7.48 11.07 -3.01
N GLY A 293 -6.20 10.82 -3.34
CA GLY A 293 -5.55 11.32 -4.56
C GLY A 293 -6.13 10.74 -5.85
N ALA A 294 -6.78 9.57 -5.78
CA ALA A 294 -7.44 8.97 -6.93
C ALA A 294 -8.68 9.76 -7.40
N LYS A 295 -9.29 10.56 -6.53
CA LYS A 295 -10.48 11.36 -6.87
C LYS A 295 -10.18 12.52 -7.83
N SER A 296 -8.96 13.06 -7.79
CA SER A 296 -8.52 14.11 -8.70
C SER A 296 -8.36 13.57 -10.13
N ALA A 297 -9.16 14.07 -11.07
CA ALA A 297 -9.05 13.72 -12.49
C ALA A 297 -7.72 14.22 -13.08
N VAL A 298 -7.31 15.42 -12.67
CA VAL A 298 -6.03 16.04 -13.05
C VAL A 298 -4.86 15.18 -12.63
N TRP A 299 -4.85 14.72 -11.39
CA TRP A 299 -3.74 13.90 -10.89
C TRP A 299 -3.69 12.53 -11.56
N ARG A 300 -4.86 11.92 -11.81
CA ARG A 300 -4.90 10.67 -12.59
C ARG A 300 -4.35 10.85 -13.99
N GLN A 301 -4.68 11.97 -14.67
CA GLN A 301 -4.15 12.26 -16.01
C GLN A 301 -2.64 12.46 -15.96
N ILE A 302 -2.11 13.24 -15.01
CA ILE A 302 -0.67 13.43 -14.82
C ILE A 302 0.03 12.09 -14.61
N LYS A 303 -0.50 11.24 -13.73
CA LYS A 303 0.05 9.90 -13.47
C LYS A 303 0.03 9.02 -14.73
N ALA A 304 -1.06 9.02 -15.48
CA ALA A 304 -1.16 8.28 -16.74
C ALA A 304 -0.13 8.76 -17.77
N ASP A 305 0.00 10.06 -17.94
CA ASP A 305 0.91 10.66 -18.92
C ASP A 305 2.39 10.46 -18.55
N VAL A 306 2.72 10.58 -17.25
CA VAL A 306 4.08 10.37 -16.72
C VAL A 306 4.50 8.91 -16.83
N THR A 307 3.61 7.98 -16.51
CA THR A 307 3.93 6.55 -16.51
C THR A 307 3.76 5.89 -17.86
N GLY A 308 2.99 6.49 -18.77
CA GLY A 308 2.57 5.86 -20.03
C GLY A 308 1.58 4.70 -19.85
N ILE A 309 1.00 4.54 -18.65
CA ILE A 309 0.16 3.40 -18.28
C ILE A 309 -1.25 3.92 -17.94
N PRO A 310 -2.33 3.26 -18.41
CA PRO A 310 -3.68 3.63 -18.01
C PRO A 310 -3.89 3.60 -16.50
N VAL A 311 -4.47 4.67 -15.94
CA VAL A 311 -4.80 4.81 -14.52
C VAL A 311 -6.30 4.73 -14.33
N GLY A 312 -6.77 3.74 -13.58
CA GLY A 312 -8.18 3.50 -13.32
C GLY A 312 -8.58 3.98 -11.93
N LEU A 313 -9.67 4.74 -11.84
CA LEU A 313 -10.34 5.04 -10.58
C LEU A 313 -11.21 3.86 -10.19
N ALA A 314 -10.92 3.22 -9.05
CA ALA A 314 -11.78 2.19 -8.48
C ALA A 314 -13.10 2.81 -8.00
N ALA A 315 -14.22 2.14 -8.28
CA ALA A 315 -15.55 2.64 -7.91
C ALA A 315 -15.78 2.69 -6.39
N GLN A 316 -15.07 1.86 -5.64
CA GLN A 316 -15.22 1.77 -4.18
C GLN A 316 -13.99 2.37 -3.49
N SER A 317 -14.23 3.31 -2.57
CA SER A 317 -13.17 3.91 -1.74
C SER A 317 -12.62 2.93 -0.71
N GLU A 318 -13.45 2.01 -0.21
CA GLU A 318 -13.14 1.07 0.87
C GLU A 318 -12.73 -0.31 0.31
N SER A 319 -11.67 -0.35 -0.50
CA SER A 319 -11.21 -1.57 -1.14
C SER A 319 -10.82 -2.68 -0.15
N THR A 320 -10.26 -2.34 1.00
CA THR A 320 -9.88 -3.30 2.04
C THR A 320 -11.11 -4.02 2.60
N SER A 321 -12.15 -3.29 2.99
CA SER A 321 -13.40 -3.87 3.48
C SER A 321 -14.11 -4.69 2.40
N LEU A 322 -14.05 -4.22 1.13
CA LEU A 322 -14.59 -4.98 0.00
C LEU A 322 -13.84 -6.29 -0.22
N GLY A 323 -12.51 -6.28 -0.11
CA GLY A 323 -11.68 -7.49 -0.21
C GLY A 323 -11.99 -8.50 0.87
N ALA A 324 -12.14 -8.05 2.13
CA ALA A 324 -12.55 -8.91 3.23
C ALA A 324 -13.95 -9.53 2.97
N ALA A 325 -14.91 -8.73 2.48
CA ALA A 325 -16.24 -9.22 2.09
C ALA A 325 -16.19 -10.23 0.93
N MET A 326 -15.28 -10.04 -0.04
CA MET A 326 -15.06 -10.99 -1.13
C MET A 326 -14.52 -12.33 -0.63
N LEU A 327 -13.57 -12.33 0.31
CA LEU A 327 -13.07 -13.54 0.97
C LEU A 327 -14.21 -14.29 1.65
N ALA A 328 -15.01 -13.60 2.46
CA ALA A 328 -16.17 -14.19 3.13
C ALA A 328 -17.20 -14.73 2.13
N ALA A 329 -17.50 -14.01 1.05
CA ALA A 329 -18.44 -14.45 0.03
C ALA A 329 -18.00 -15.73 -0.70
N VAL A 330 -16.69 -15.88 -0.95
CA VAL A 330 -16.15 -17.12 -1.53
C VAL A 330 -16.18 -18.24 -0.51
N ALA A 331 -15.76 -17.98 0.72
CA ALA A 331 -15.74 -18.97 1.81
C ALA A 331 -17.13 -19.55 2.13
N CYS A 332 -18.17 -18.72 2.04
CA CYS A 332 -19.57 -19.13 2.26
C CYS A 332 -20.27 -19.69 1.01
N GLY A 333 -19.57 -19.87 -0.11
CA GLY A 333 -20.14 -20.39 -1.36
C GLY A 333 -21.02 -19.39 -2.13
N GLY A 334 -21.06 -18.11 -1.74
CA GLY A 334 -21.78 -17.05 -2.43
C GLY A 334 -21.11 -16.63 -3.75
N LYS A 335 -19.82 -16.94 -3.89
CA LYS A 335 -19.03 -16.78 -5.13
C LYS A 335 -18.17 -18.04 -5.33
N ALA A 336 -17.97 -18.41 -6.61
CA ALA A 336 -17.22 -19.62 -6.94
C ALA A 336 -15.69 -19.43 -6.80
N SER A 337 -15.20 -18.19 -6.94
CA SER A 337 -13.77 -17.89 -6.84
C SER A 337 -13.53 -16.39 -6.50
N LEU A 338 -12.28 -16.06 -6.15
CA LEU A 338 -11.84 -14.67 -5.91
C LEU A 338 -11.97 -13.84 -7.19
N GLU A 339 -11.69 -14.40 -8.36
CA GLU A 339 -11.85 -13.74 -9.66
C GLU A 339 -13.32 -13.39 -9.92
N GLN A 340 -14.24 -14.31 -9.63
CA GLN A 340 -15.67 -14.04 -9.77
C GLN A 340 -16.13 -12.95 -8.79
N ALA A 341 -15.64 -12.97 -7.56
CA ALA A 341 -15.93 -11.94 -6.57
C ALA A 341 -15.42 -10.56 -7.00
N ALA A 342 -14.22 -10.50 -7.62
CA ALA A 342 -13.60 -9.26 -8.08
C ALA A 342 -14.20 -8.71 -9.39
N GLN A 343 -14.95 -9.48 -10.17
CA GLN A 343 -15.50 -9.03 -11.47
C GLN A 343 -16.35 -7.75 -11.37
N ALA A 344 -17.08 -7.58 -10.28
CA ALA A 344 -17.90 -6.37 -10.08
C ALA A 344 -17.01 -5.13 -9.90
N ALA A 345 -15.90 -5.27 -9.18
CA ALA A 345 -14.92 -4.20 -9.00
C ALA A 345 -14.24 -3.87 -10.34
N ASP A 346 -13.90 -4.86 -11.14
CA ASP A 346 -13.29 -4.69 -12.48
C ASP A 346 -14.15 -3.87 -13.43
N ARG A 347 -15.46 -4.14 -13.48
CA ARG A 347 -16.41 -3.49 -14.39
C ARG A 347 -16.69 -2.02 -14.04
N ALA A 348 -16.47 -1.65 -12.82
CA ALA A 348 -16.80 -0.32 -12.30
C ALA A 348 -15.60 0.65 -12.33
N VAL A 349 -14.45 0.25 -12.92
CA VAL A 349 -13.27 1.11 -13.02
C VAL A 349 -13.43 2.13 -14.15
N VAL A 350 -13.26 3.40 -13.82
CA VAL A 350 -13.19 4.49 -14.82
C VAL A 350 -11.74 4.73 -15.21
N TRP A 351 -11.39 4.46 -16.47
CA TRP A 351 -10.02 4.52 -16.97
C TRP A 351 -9.65 5.88 -17.54
N THR A 352 -8.53 6.43 -17.07
CA THR A 352 -7.82 7.57 -17.65
C THR A 352 -6.65 7.01 -18.47
N LYS A 353 -6.68 7.23 -19.78
CA LYS A 353 -5.59 6.80 -20.69
C LYS A 353 -4.51 7.88 -20.77
N PRO A 354 -3.24 7.50 -21.04
CA PRO A 354 -2.21 8.48 -21.36
C PRO A 354 -2.62 9.32 -22.58
N ASP A 355 -2.46 10.64 -22.46
CA ASP A 355 -2.65 11.61 -23.55
C ASP A 355 -1.39 12.48 -23.66
N GLY A 356 -0.49 12.11 -24.52
CA GLY A 356 0.77 12.85 -24.70
C GLY A 356 2.00 12.13 -24.17
N ALA A 357 2.16 10.88 -24.59
CA ALA A 357 3.37 10.10 -24.33
C ALA A 357 4.64 10.90 -24.66
N GLY A 358 5.59 10.92 -23.70
CA GLY A 358 6.88 11.61 -23.84
C GLY A 358 6.92 13.08 -23.40
N ARG A 359 5.79 13.73 -23.13
CA ARG A 359 5.77 15.14 -22.65
C ARG A 359 6.55 15.34 -21.36
N TYR A 360 6.61 14.33 -20.50
CA TYR A 360 7.26 14.38 -19.20
C TYR A 360 8.68 13.79 -19.19
N GLU A 361 9.15 13.22 -20.30
CA GLU A 361 10.40 12.47 -20.30
C GLU A 361 11.59 13.32 -19.84
N GLN A 362 11.74 14.52 -20.38
CA GLN A 362 12.83 15.42 -20.00
C GLN A 362 12.73 15.85 -18.52
N ALA A 363 11.53 16.16 -18.04
CA ALA A 363 11.30 16.55 -16.64
C ALA A 363 11.57 15.38 -15.69
N TYR A 364 11.17 14.17 -16.04
CA TYR A 364 11.42 12.96 -15.29
C TYR A 364 12.91 12.64 -15.17
N GLN A 365 13.65 12.70 -16.29
CA GLN A 365 15.10 12.46 -16.26
C GLN A 365 15.82 13.46 -15.36
N LYS A 366 15.45 14.76 -15.45
CA LYS A 366 15.98 15.79 -14.55
C LYS A 366 15.59 15.58 -13.09
N TYR A 367 14.38 15.08 -12.81
CA TYR A 367 13.94 14.75 -11.47
C TYR A 367 14.83 13.63 -10.86
N CYS A 368 15.07 12.55 -11.60
CA CYS A 368 15.93 11.45 -11.16
C CYS A 368 17.39 11.92 -10.96
N GLU A 369 17.92 12.75 -11.87
CA GLU A 369 19.25 13.33 -11.77
C GLU A 369 19.37 14.24 -10.54
N LEU A 370 18.37 15.10 -10.31
CA LEU A 370 18.33 16.03 -9.19
C LEU A 370 18.38 15.27 -7.85
N PHE A 371 17.55 14.24 -7.69
CA PHE A 371 17.58 13.44 -6.47
C PHE A 371 18.92 12.74 -6.29
N ARG A 372 19.45 12.12 -7.33
CA ARG A 372 20.76 11.44 -7.28
C ARG A 372 21.90 12.38 -6.89
N THR A 373 21.86 13.62 -7.39
CA THR A 373 22.86 14.64 -7.12
C THR A 373 22.77 15.19 -5.71
N LEU A 374 21.56 15.40 -5.20
CA LEU A 374 21.33 15.98 -3.87
C LEU A 374 21.36 14.95 -2.74
N ASN A 375 21.08 13.69 -3.05
CA ASN A 375 20.99 12.62 -2.04
C ASN A 375 22.21 12.51 -1.11
N PRO A 376 23.47 12.67 -1.58
CA PRO A 376 24.66 12.68 -0.71
C PRO A 376 24.76 13.93 0.17
N LEU A 377 23.99 14.98 -0.09
CA LEU A 377 24.04 16.26 0.65
C LEU A 377 23.04 16.30 1.83
N PHE A 378 22.09 15.37 1.85
CA PHE A 378 21.17 15.20 2.98
C PHE A 378 21.84 14.38 4.09
#